data_c329cf64ca14950d36527e83d2f251bb
#
_entry.id   c329cf64ca14950d36527e83d2f251bb
#
_cell.length_a   1.000
_cell.length_b   1.000
_cell.length_c   1.000
_cell.angle_alpha   90.00
_cell.angle_beta   90.00
_cell.angle_gamma   90.00
#
_symmetry.space_group_name_H-M   'P 1'
#
loop_
_entity.id
_entity.type
_entity.pdbx_description
1 polymer ?
#
loop_
_entity_poly.entity_id
_entity_poly.type
_entity_poly.pdbx_seq_one_letter_code
_entity_poly.pdbx_strand_id
1 'polypeptide(L)'
;MTLTYTAPGGEYSRLYADMATRPHLLIAGKTGSGKTTTVNGILHALLCSTTPAETRLILIDLKMIELQDYKRLPHVHRYADDGPTALEALNEALNITLARYADMQRRHVKRYDGSHLFVVIDEMADLLTAKATRDKATELIQRLCQIGRGARVHVIGCTQHIPTIPTSIRCNFDNRVALRTVNANDSKNIMYSPGAEALPDPVTQHKAMCYYVTSSGPVLYDLPMVPDDEMARVLDYWTHPARQIA
;
A
#
# COMPACT_ATOMS: atom_id res chain seq x y z
N MET A 1 3.70 -11.77 -7.90
CA MET A 1 2.56 -10.94 -8.31
C MET A 1 3.10 -9.56 -8.66
N THR A 2 2.93 -9.13 -9.89
CA THR A 2 3.37 -7.81 -10.36
C THR A 2 2.14 -6.94 -10.44
N LEU A 3 2.10 -5.85 -9.69
CA LEU A 3 1.02 -4.88 -9.79
C LEU A 3 1.30 -3.99 -10.99
N THR A 4 0.46 -4.06 -12.02
CA THR A 4 0.56 -3.21 -13.20
C THR A 4 -0.74 -2.48 -13.40
N TYR A 5 -0.66 -1.17 -13.52
CA TYR A 5 -1.76 -0.36 -14.00
C TYR A 5 -1.40 0.24 -15.37
N THR A 6 -2.31 0.11 -16.32
CA THR A 6 -2.17 0.75 -17.63
C THR A 6 -3.39 1.64 -17.81
N ALA A 7 -3.17 2.95 -17.80
CA ALA A 7 -4.25 3.90 -18.08
C ALA A 7 -4.76 3.73 -19.53
N PRO A 8 -6.07 3.91 -19.79
CA PRO A 8 -6.62 3.84 -21.15
C PRO A 8 -6.05 4.96 -22.03
N GLY A 9 -5.57 4.61 -23.24
CA GLY A 9 -5.39 5.56 -24.33
C GLY A 9 -4.00 6.11 -24.61
N GLY A 10 -2.87 5.48 -24.22
CA GLY A 10 -1.56 5.96 -24.63
C GLY A 10 -0.35 5.16 -24.16
N GLU A 11 0.84 5.55 -24.63
CA GLU A 11 2.13 5.08 -24.11
C GLU A 11 2.36 5.64 -22.70
N TYR A 12 1.88 4.91 -21.68
CA TYR A 12 2.07 5.30 -20.29
C TYR A 12 3.21 4.50 -19.68
N SER A 13 4.05 5.20 -18.93
CA SER A 13 5.04 4.57 -18.07
C SER A 13 4.32 3.67 -17.05
N ARG A 14 4.67 2.41 -17.02
CA ARG A 14 4.04 1.43 -16.13
C ARG A 14 4.76 1.47 -14.78
N LEU A 15 4.02 1.67 -13.69
CA LEU A 15 4.52 1.47 -12.35
C LEU A 15 4.50 -0.03 -12.05
N TYR A 16 5.66 -0.66 -11.96
CA TYR A 16 5.80 -2.07 -11.61
C TYR A 16 6.27 -2.19 -10.16
N ALA A 17 5.45 -2.78 -9.31
CA ALA A 17 5.86 -3.21 -8.00
C ALA A 17 5.87 -4.75 -7.95
N ASP A 18 7.05 -5.36 -7.90
CA ASP A 18 7.17 -6.81 -7.73
C ASP A 18 6.99 -7.16 -6.24
N MET A 19 5.74 -7.39 -5.87
CA MET A 19 5.38 -7.74 -4.49
C MET A 19 5.79 -9.19 -4.12
N ALA A 20 6.26 -10.00 -5.05
CA ALA A 20 6.77 -11.34 -4.74
C ALA A 20 8.21 -11.31 -4.22
N THR A 21 9.03 -10.43 -4.78
CA THR A 21 10.43 -10.26 -4.37
C THR A 21 10.62 -9.16 -3.34
N ARG A 22 9.82 -8.10 -3.43
CA ARG A 22 9.83 -6.94 -2.54
C ARG A 22 8.44 -6.73 -1.96
N PRO A 23 8.10 -7.43 -0.86
CA PRO A 23 6.71 -7.59 -0.44
C PRO A 23 6.06 -6.33 0.13
N HIS A 24 6.84 -5.32 0.53
CA HIS A 24 6.32 -4.13 1.20
C HIS A 24 6.56 -2.88 0.36
N LEU A 25 5.58 -1.98 0.35
CA LEU A 25 5.59 -0.74 -0.43
C LEU A 25 5.39 0.46 0.49
N LEU A 26 6.31 1.42 0.44
CA LEU A 26 6.17 2.72 1.09
C LEU A 26 5.81 3.78 0.04
N ILE A 27 4.71 4.48 0.27
CA ILE A 27 4.26 5.59 -0.57
C ILE A 27 4.35 6.86 0.26
N ALA A 28 5.17 7.82 -0.17
CA ALA A 28 5.34 9.04 0.59
C ALA A 28 5.35 10.29 -0.29
N GLY A 29 4.77 11.37 0.24
CA GLY A 29 4.72 12.68 -0.41
C GLY A 29 3.83 13.65 0.33
N LYS A 30 3.96 14.95 0.06
CA LYS A 30 3.16 15.98 0.71
C LYS A 30 1.67 15.83 0.41
N THR A 31 0.82 16.52 1.16
CA THR A 31 -0.62 16.64 0.88
C THR A 31 -0.84 17.11 -0.56
N GLY A 32 -1.80 16.51 -1.26
CA GLY A 32 -2.12 16.83 -2.66
C GLY A 32 -1.10 16.33 -3.68
N SER A 33 -0.14 15.47 -3.30
CA SER A 33 0.88 14.94 -4.22
C SER A 33 0.43 13.74 -5.06
N GLY A 34 -0.80 13.21 -4.85
CA GLY A 34 -1.32 12.04 -5.53
C GLY A 34 -1.20 10.73 -4.74
N LYS A 35 -1.05 10.80 -3.41
CA LYS A 35 -0.98 9.61 -2.54
C LYS A 35 -2.23 8.73 -2.71
N THR A 36 -3.42 9.29 -2.54
CA THR A 36 -4.71 8.62 -2.72
C THR A 36 -4.86 8.04 -4.12
N THR A 37 -4.48 8.81 -5.15
CA THR A 37 -4.48 8.34 -6.55
C THR A 37 -3.61 7.11 -6.73
N THR A 38 -2.42 7.08 -6.10
CA THR A 38 -1.52 5.92 -6.13
C THR A 38 -2.14 4.70 -5.44
N VAL A 39 -2.71 4.89 -4.26
CA VAL A 39 -3.37 3.79 -3.50
C VAL A 39 -4.57 3.26 -4.28
N ASN A 40 -5.41 4.13 -4.81
CA ASN A 40 -6.56 3.75 -5.62
C ASN A 40 -6.14 2.97 -6.88
N GLY A 41 -5.07 3.39 -7.57
CA GLY A 41 -4.52 2.65 -8.70
C GLY A 41 -4.04 1.23 -8.33
N ILE A 42 -3.42 1.07 -7.15
CA ILE A 42 -2.99 -0.24 -6.66
C ILE A 42 -4.18 -1.11 -6.28
N LEU A 43 -5.15 -0.57 -5.55
CA LEU A 43 -6.36 -1.30 -5.16
C LEU A 43 -7.19 -1.69 -6.40
N HIS A 44 -7.35 -0.78 -7.36
CA HIS A 44 -8.00 -1.08 -8.63
C HIS A 44 -7.32 -2.26 -9.35
N ALA A 45 -5.98 -2.22 -9.47
CA ALA A 45 -5.22 -3.29 -10.12
C ALA A 45 -5.40 -4.64 -9.39
N LEU A 46 -5.44 -4.64 -8.06
CA LEU A 46 -5.72 -5.84 -7.26
C LEU A 46 -7.14 -6.37 -7.51
N LEU A 47 -8.14 -5.50 -7.44
CA LEU A 47 -9.56 -5.86 -7.62
C LEU A 47 -9.87 -6.36 -9.03
N CYS A 48 -9.19 -5.85 -10.06
CA CYS A 48 -9.34 -6.29 -11.45
C CYS A 48 -8.60 -7.60 -11.76
N SER A 49 -7.57 -7.95 -10.97
CA SER A 49 -6.69 -9.08 -11.30
C SER A 49 -6.81 -10.27 -10.36
N THR A 50 -7.55 -10.15 -9.26
CA THR A 50 -7.67 -11.20 -8.24
C THR A 50 -9.07 -11.29 -7.66
N THR A 51 -9.41 -12.49 -7.20
CA THR A 51 -10.65 -12.78 -6.48
C THR A 51 -10.47 -12.65 -4.96
N PRO A 52 -11.56 -12.57 -4.17
CA PRO A 52 -11.47 -12.58 -2.70
C PRO A 52 -10.80 -13.84 -2.11
N ALA A 53 -10.78 -14.93 -2.85
CA ALA A 53 -10.08 -16.15 -2.45
C ALA A 53 -8.55 -16.05 -2.63
N GLU A 54 -8.10 -15.23 -3.59
CA GLU A 54 -6.69 -15.04 -3.91
C GLU A 54 -6.08 -13.87 -3.16
N THR A 55 -6.86 -12.83 -2.87
CA THR A 55 -6.40 -11.61 -2.21
C THR A 55 -7.34 -11.17 -1.11
N ARG A 56 -6.79 -10.93 0.07
CA ARG A 56 -7.48 -10.39 1.24
C ARG A 56 -6.85 -9.04 1.61
N LEU A 57 -7.67 -8.12 2.09
CA LEU A 57 -7.28 -6.77 2.46
C LEU A 57 -7.55 -6.53 3.95
N ILE A 58 -6.59 -5.93 4.63
CA ILE A 58 -6.77 -5.23 5.90
C ILE A 58 -6.54 -3.76 5.61
N LEU A 59 -7.56 -2.93 5.85
CA LEU A 59 -7.52 -1.51 5.55
C LEU A 59 -7.52 -0.71 6.86
N ILE A 60 -6.57 0.20 7.01
CA ILE A 60 -6.42 1.08 8.16
C ILE A 60 -6.50 2.52 7.69
N ASP A 61 -7.60 3.21 8.03
CA ASP A 61 -7.94 4.56 7.61
C ASP A 61 -8.45 5.38 8.80
N LEU A 62 -7.51 5.94 9.57
CA LEU A 62 -7.83 6.69 10.79
C LEU A 62 -8.53 8.04 10.52
N LYS A 63 -8.54 8.49 9.27
CA LYS A 63 -9.24 9.70 8.84
C LYS A 63 -10.65 9.43 8.33
N MET A 64 -10.97 8.16 8.10
CA MET A 64 -12.28 7.70 7.61
C MET A 64 -12.69 8.38 6.28
N ILE A 65 -11.74 8.60 5.37
CA ILE A 65 -11.98 9.32 4.11
C ILE A 65 -11.53 8.50 2.90
N GLU A 66 -10.28 8.01 2.94
CA GLU A 66 -9.61 7.55 1.73
C GLU A 66 -9.94 6.09 1.35
N LEU A 67 -10.24 5.25 2.35
CA LEU A 67 -10.48 3.81 2.14
C LEU A 67 -11.92 3.36 2.46
N GLN A 68 -12.83 4.29 2.74
CA GLN A 68 -14.22 3.97 3.12
C GLN A 68 -14.99 3.23 2.02
N ASP A 69 -14.81 3.61 0.76
CA ASP A 69 -15.52 3.02 -0.37
C ASP A 69 -15.19 1.52 -0.54
N TYR A 70 -14.04 1.11 -0.06
CA TYR A 70 -13.59 -0.29 -0.12
C TYR A 70 -14.11 -1.16 1.03
N LYS A 71 -14.64 -0.58 2.11
CA LYS A 71 -15.01 -1.26 3.37
C LYS A 71 -15.94 -2.47 3.17
N ARG A 72 -16.83 -2.41 2.18
CA ARG A 72 -17.85 -3.44 1.91
C ARG A 72 -17.43 -4.51 0.91
N LEU A 73 -16.24 -4.42 0.37
CA LEU A 73 -15.76 -5.39 -0.62
C LEU A 73 -15.55 -6.77 -0.01
N PRO A 74 -15.86 -7.85 -0.71
CA PRO A 74 -15.63 -9.22 -0.23
C PRO A 74 -14.13 -9.55 -0.04
N HIS A 75 -13.23 -8.76 -0.60
CA HIS A 75 -11.79 -8.85 -0.37
C HIS A 75 -11.39 -8.34 1.01
N VAL A 76 -12.18 -7.45 1.62
CA VAL A 76 -11.81 -6.82 2.89
C VAL A 76 -12.09 -7.76 4.05
N HIS A 77 -11.00 -8.18 4.68
CA HIS A 77 -11.02 -9.01 5.86
C HIS A 77 -11.28 -8.19 7.12
N ARG A 78 -10.67 -6.99 7.20
CA ARG A 78 -10.85 -6.06 8.31
C ARG A 78 -10.69 -4.62 7.84
N TYR A 79 -11.51 -3.74 8.39
CA TYR A 79 -11.38 -2.29 8.27
C TYR A 79 -11.24 -1.70 9.67
N ALA A 80 -10.27 -0.80 9.86
CA ALA A 80 -9.98 -0.13 11.12
C ALA A 80 -9.95 1.39 10.90
N ASP A 81 -10.69 2.12 11.73
CA ASP A 81 -10.90 3.56 11.62
C ASP A 81 -10.52 4.35 12.88
N ASP A 82 -9.95 3.68 13.88
CA ASP A 82 -9.36 4.30 15.06
C ASP A 82 -8.06 3.61 15.51
N GLY A 83 -7.38 4.21 16.49
CA GLY A 83 -6.09 3.68 16.98
C GLY A 83 -6.19 2.28 17.58
N PRO A 84 -7.13 2.00 18.50
CA PRO A 84 -7.33 0.66 19.06
C PRO A 84 -7.64 -0.40 18.02
N THR A 85 -8.58 -0.16 17.12
CA THR A 85 -8.96 -1.12 16.06
C THR A 85 -7.83 -1.30 15.04
N ALA A 86 -7.02 -0.27 14.78
CA ALA A 86 -5.82 -0.38 13.95
C ALA A 86 -4.76 -1.28 14.57
N LEU A 87 -4.52 -1.19 15.89
CA LEU A 87 -3.61 -2.11 16.61
C LEU A 87 -4.12 -3.55 16.57
N GLU A 88 -5.42 -3.76 16.74
CA GLU A 88 -6.04 -5.07 16.60
C GLU A 88 -5.86 -5.62 15.17
N ALA A 89 -6.08 -4.80 14.14
CA ALA A 89 -5.93 -5.17 12.74
C ALA A 89 -4.48 -5.58 12.40
N LEU A 90 -3.49 -4.83 12.90
CA LEU A 90 -2.07 -5.15 12.76
C LEU A 90 -1.70 -6.45 13.49
N ASN A 91 -2.22 -6.64 14.71
CA ASN A 91 -2.00 -7.86 15.48
C ASN A 91 -2.65 -9.08 14.80
N GLU A 92 -3.84 -8.92 14.23
CA GLU A 92 -4.50 -9.98 13.44
C GLU A 92 -3.68 -10.35 12.20
N ALA A 93 -3.15 -9.36 11.46
CA ALA A 93 -2.24 -9.60 10.34
C ALA A 93 -1.00 -10.41 10.77
N LEU A 94 -0.43 -10.09 11.94
CA LEU A 94 0.70 -10.84 12.50
C LEU A 94 0.30 -12.27 12.87
N ASN A 95 -0.85 -12.47 13.50
CA ASN A 95 -1.36 -13.80 13.86
C ASN A 95 -1.61 -14.67 12.60
N ILE A 96 -2.18 -14.10 11.54
CA ILE A 96 -2.33 -14.75 10.24
C ILE A 96 -0.95 -15.15 9.69
N THR A 97 0.04 -14.25 9.77
CA THR A 97 1.41 -14.51 9.32
C THR A 97 2.02 -15.70 10.06
N LEU A 98 1.91 -15.73 11.38
CA LEU A 98 2.42 -16.82 12.22
C LEU A 98 1.70 -18.14 11.98
N ALA A 99 0.37 -18.12 11.81
CA ALA A 99 -0.41 -19.30 11.47
C ALA A 99 0.01 -19.90 10.11
N ARG A 100 0.29 -19.05 9.11
CA ARG A 100 0.83 -19.48 7.81
C ARG A 100 2.21 -20.14 7.93
N TYR A 101 3.08 -19.60 8.78
CA TYR A 101 4.38 -20.24 9.08
C TYR A 101 4.22 -21.60 9.76
N ALA A 102 3.31 -21.72 10.72
CA ALA A 102 3.01 -23.01 11.35
C ALA A 102 2.47 -24.03 10.34
N ASP A 103 1.63 -23.60 9.39
CA ASP A 103 1.15 -24.46 8.29
C ASP A 103 2.31 -24.88 7.36
N MET A 104 3.16 -23.94 6.96
CA MET A 104 4.34 -24.22 6.14
C MET A 104 5.28 -25.23 6.80
N GLN A 105 5.49 -25.13 8.13
CA GLN A 105 6.30 -26.10 8.88
C GLN A 105 5.67 -27.50 8.85
N ARG A 106 4.36 -27.60 9.10
CA ARG A 106 3.64 -28.90 9.04
C ARG A 106 3.71 -29.55 7.66
N ARG A 107 3.63 -28.72 6.60
CA ARG A 107 3.64 -29.16 5.19
C ARG A 107 5.04 -29.29 4.61
N HIS A 108 6.10 -28.97 5.38
CA HIS A 108 7.49 -28.96 4.92
C HIS A 108 7.74 -28.10 3.66
N VAL A 109 7.02 -26.98 3.52
CA VAL A 109 7.19 -26.03 2.39
C VAL A 109 7.93 -24.78 2.82
N LYS A 110 8.69 -24.16 1.91
CA LYS A 110 9.51 -22.97 2.20
C LYS A 110 8.77 -21.66 1.94
N ARG A 111 7.61 -21.68 1.27
CA ARG A 111 6.78 -20.51 0.97
C ARG A 111 5.32 -20.89 1.09
N TYR A 112 4.52 -19.98 1.59
CA TYR A 112 3.07 -20.12 1.62
C TYR A 112 2.53 -20.03 0.18
N ASP A 113 1.62 -20.91 -0.19
CA ASP A 113 1.04 -21.03 -1.53
C ASP A 113 -0.43 -20.59 -1.63
N GLY A 114 -1.05 -20.23 -0.48
CA GLY A 114 -2.42 -19.71 -0.42
C GLY A 114 -2.54 -18.22 -0.78
N SER A 115 -3.62 -17.60 -0.34
CA SER A 115 -3.98 -16.22 -0.64
C SER A 115 -2.92 -15.20 -0.21
N HIS A 116 -2.88 -14.07 -0.90
CA HIS A 116 -2.16 -12.88 -0.47
C HIS A 116 -2.96 -12.10 0.59
N LEU A 117 -2.28 -11.49 1.56
CA LEU A 117 -2.85 -10.54 2.50
C LEU A 117 -2.14 -9.19 2.32
N PHE A 118 -2.89 -8.16 1.99
CA PHE A 118 -2.38 -6.79 1.94
C PHE A 118 -2.90 -6.00 3.13
N VAL A 119 -1.98 -5.42 3.90
CA VAL A 119 -2.27 -4.48 4.98
C VAL A 119 -2.00 -3.08 4.43
N VAL A 120 -3.04 -2.31 4.18
CA VAL A 120 -2.95 -0.95 3.64
C VAL A 120 -3.18 0.04 4.75
N ILE A 121 -2.22 0.94 4.97
CA ILE A 121 -2.25 1.97 6.01
C ILE A 121 -2.21 3.33 5.31
N ASP A 122 -3.31 4.09 5.36
CA ASP A 122 -3.42 5.38 4.65
C ASP A 122 -2.45 6.43 5.19
N GLU A 123 -2.29 6.54 6.51
CA GLU A 123 -1.32 7.46 7.12
C GLU A 123 -0.60 6.79 8.30
N MET A 124 0.62 6.31 8.04
CA MET A 124 1.43 5.66 9.07
C MET A 124 1.82 6.63 10.21
N ALA A 125 2.00 7.92 9.89
CA ALA A 125 2.39 8.91 10.88
C ALA A 125 1.36 9.02 12.01
N ASP A 126 0.06 8.88 11.72
CA ASP A 126 -0.99 8.98 12.72
C ASP A 126 -0.87 7.86 13.77
N LEU A 127 -0.48 6.65 13.37
CA LEU A 127 -0.22 5.52 14.29
C LEU A 127 1.10 5.66 15.04
N LEU A 128 2.14 6.18 14.37
CA LEU A 128 3.51 6.19 14.86
C LEU A 128 3.86 7.45 15.68
N THR A 129 2.98 8.43 15.77
CA THR A 129 3.16 9.65 16.58
C THR A 129 2.26 9.67 17.82
N ALA A 130 1.09 9.08 17.73
CA ALA A 130 0.15 9.04 18.85
C ALA A 130 0.68 8.19 20.00
N LYS A 131 0.75 8.77 21.22
CA LYS A 131 1.30 8.11 22.42
C LYS A 131 0.66 6.76 22.73
N ALA A 132 -0.64 6.62 22.45
CA ALA A 132 -1.39 5.40 22.74
C ALA A 132 -1.07 4.24 21.79
N THR A 133 -0.60 4.50 20.59
CA THR A 133 -0.41 3.48 19.54
C THR A 133 1.03 3.29 19.11
N ARG A 134 1.88 4.34 19.26
CA ARG A 134 3.22 4.43 18.68
C ARG A 134 4.07 3.18 18.88
N ASP A 135 4.27 2.79 20.14
CA ASP A 135 5.24 1.74 20.47
C ASP A 135 4.76 0.37 19.94
N LYS A 136 3.46 0.08 20.13
CA LYS A 136 2.87 -1.17 19.66
C LYS A 136 2.72 -1.22 18.13
N ALA A 137 2.31 -0.14 17.51
CA ALA A 137 2.26 -0.06 16.03
C ALA A 137 3.65 -0.21 15.41
N THR A 138 4.68 0.42 16.00
CA THR A 138 6.07 0.27 15.56
C THR A 138 6.51 -1.18 15.60
N GLU A 139 6.30 -1.88 16.72
CA GLU A 139 6.61 -3.30 16.88
C GLU A 139 5.92 -4.17 15.82
N LEU A 140 4.60 -4.00 15.69
CA LEU A 140 3.77 -4.83 14.80
C LEU A 140 4.13 -4.61 13.32
N ILE A 141 4.25 -3.36 12.87
CA ILE A 141 4.61 -3.03 11.49
C ILE A 141 6.00 -3.54 11.17
N GLN A 142 6.97 -3.30 12.06
CA GLN A 142 8.33 -3.79 11.88
C GLN A 142 8.36 -5.32 11.76
N ARG A 143 7.64 -6.03 12.63
CA ARG A 143 7.58 -7.49 12.62
C ARG A 143 6.92 -8.01 11.35
N LEU A 144 5.80 -7.45 10.92
CA LEU A 144 5.14 -7.80 9.67
C LEU A 144 6.08 -7.63 8.47
N CYS A 145 6.81 -6.51 8.41
CA CYS A 145 7.76 -6.25 7.33
C CYS A 145 8.94 -7.23 7.33
N GLN A 146 9.40 -7.69 8.50
CA GLN A 146 10.51 -8.65 8.59
C GLN A 146 10.14 -10.06 8.14
N ILE A 147 8.92 -10.52 8.44
CA ILE A 147 8.54 -11.91 8.21
C ILE A 147 7.43 -12.12 7.17
N GLY A 148 6.79 -11.05 6.67
CA GLY A 148 5.64 -11.14 5.77
C GLY A 148 5.91 -11.85 4.45
N ARG A 149 7.12 -11.70 3.89
CA ARG A 149 7.49 -12.21 2.56
C ARG A 149 7.17 -13.69 2.37
N GLY A 150 7.63 -14.54 3.28
CA GLY A 150 7.44 -16.00 3.18
C GLY A 150 5.98 -16.42 3.31
N ALA A 151 5.20 -15.64 4.06
CA ALA A 151 3.80 -15.87 4.35
C ALA A 151 2.84 -15.18 3.36
N ARG A 152 3.30 -14.55 2.29
CA ARG A 152 2.50 -13.73 1.35
C ARG A 152 1.70 -12.63 2.06
N VAL A 153 2.32 -11.96 3.04
CA VAL A 153 1.76 -10.80 3.73
C VAL A 153 2.52 -9.56 3.31
N HIS A 154 1.80 -8.56 2.86
CA HIS A 154 2.31 -7.34 2.26
C HIS A 154 1.84 -6.14 3.04
N VAL A 155 2.74 -5.21 3.35
CA VAL A 155 2.39 -3.92 3.96
C VAL A 155 2.53 -2.85 2.89
N ILE A 156 1.46 -2.10 2.66
CA ILE A 156 1.44 -0.88 1.86
C ILE A 156 1.24 0.26 2.84
N GLY A 157 2.33 0.95 3.18
CA GLY A 157 2.30 2.05 4.13
C GLY A 157 2.39 3.38 3.40
N CYS A 158 1.45 4.29 3.71
CA CYS A 158 1.46 5.62 3.17
C CYS A 158 1.80 6.65 4.24
N THR A 159 2.44 7.76 3.87
CA THR A 159 2.70 8.86 4.79
C THR A 159 2.90 10.18 4.07
N GLN A 160 2.45 11.25 4.71
CA GLN A 160 2.77 12.63 4.34
C GLN A 160 3.97 13.16 5.14
N HIS A 161 4.33 12.50 6.24
CA HIS A 161 5.36 12.92 7.19
C HIS A 161 6.50 11.90 7.29
N ILE A 162 7.36 11.85 6.27
CA ILE A 162 8.44 10.86 6.16
C ILE A 162 9.36 10.81 7.39
N PRO A 163 9.76 11.95 8.00
CA PRO A 163 10.64 11.93 9.18
C PRO A 163 10.05 11.23 10.40
N THR A 164 8.72 11.10 10.49
CA THR A 164 8.05 10.44 11.63
C THR A 164 8.14 8.92 11.56
N ILE A 165 8.42 8.36 10.37
CA ILE A 165 8.57 6.92 10.21
C ILE A 165 9.97 6.51 10.68
N PRO A 166 10.11 5.69 11.74
CA PRO A 166 11.41 5.24 12.23
C PRO A 166 12.24 4.56 11.14
N THR A 167 13.55 4.77 11.18
CA THR A 167 14.48 4.13 10.22
C THR A 167 14.37 2.61 10.26
N SER A 168 14.15 2.02 11.45
CA SER A 168 13.94 0.58 11.63
C SER A 168 12.72 0.03 10.88
N ILE A 169 11.73 0.86 10.61
CA ILE A 169 10.59 0.52 9.74
C ILE A 169 10.95 0.80 8.29
N ARG A 170 11.45 2.02 7.97
CA ARG A 170 11.73 2.43 6.58
C ARG A 170 12.67 1.50 5.84
N CYS A 171 13.67 0.93 6.52
CA CYS A 171 14.65 0.02 5.90
C CYS A 171 14.04 -1.33 5.47
N ASN A 172 12.85 -1.68 5.95
CA ASN A 172 12.15 -2.90 5.53
C ASN A 172 11.23 -2.69 4.30
N PHE A 173 11.12 -1.46 3.83
CA PHE A 173 10.37 -1.15 2.61
C PHE A 173 11.34 -1.02 1.42
N ASP A 174 11.55 -2.12 0.70
CA ASP A 174 12.42 -2.16 -0.49
C ASP A 174 11.77 -1.51 -1.71
N ASN A 175 10.43 -1.57 -1.81
CA ASN A 175 9.68 -0.81 -2.80
C ASN A 175 9.29 0.54 -2.22
N ARG A 176 9.57 1.61 -2.95
CA ARG A 176 9.18 2.96 -2.54
C ARG A 176 8.67 3.76 -3.72
N VAL A 177 7.60 4.50 -3.47
CA VAL A 177 7.07 5.51 -4.37
C VAL A 177 7.24 6.86 -3.70
N ALA A 178 8.10 7.70 -4.27
CA ALA A 178 8.28 9.07 -3.83
C ALA A 178 7.43 9.97 -4.73
N LEU A 179 6.37 10.49 -4.18
CA LEU A 179 5.57 11.57 -4.74
C LEU A 179 6.22 12.91 -4.40
N ARG A 180 5.65 14.03 -4.89
CA ARG A 180 6.18 15.34 -4.55
C ARG A 180 6.33 15.53 -3.05
N THR A 181 7.54 15.86 -2.59
CA THR A 181 7.88 16.14 -1.20
C THR A 181 7.92 17.63 -0.92
N VAL A 182 8.03 18.02 0.36
CA VAL A 182 8.12 19.42 0.76
C VAL A 182 9.50 20.00 0.48
N ASN A 183 10.55 19.19 0.67
CA ASN A 183 11.94 19.63 0.58
C ASN A 183 12.87 18.46 0.21
N ALA A 184 14.14 18.80 -0.09
CA ALA A 184 15.15 17.82 -0.49
C ALA A 184 15.52 16.82 0.63
N ASN A 185 15.34 17.17 1.92
CA ASN A 185 15.59 16.21 3.01
C ASN A 185 14.53 15.12 3.05
N ASP A 186 13.26 15.46 2.78
CA ASP A 186 12.20 14.48 2.67
C ASP A 186 12.44 13.56 1.49
N SER A 187 12.86 14.09 0.33
CA SER A 187 13.28 13.29 -0.82
C SER A 187 14.39 12.30 -0.48
N LYS A 188 15.46 12.76 0.20
CA LYS A 188 16.54 11.89 0.65
C LYS A 188 16.09 10.81 1.62
N ASN A 189 15.13 11.11 2.48
CA ASN A 189 14.58 10.15 3.44
C ASN A 189 13.81 8.99 2.77
N ILE A 190 13.22 9.22 1.59
CA ILE A 190 12.47 8.18 0.89
C ILE A 190 13.27 7.51 -0.24
N MET A 191 14.00 8.27 -1.05
CA MET A 191 14.69 7.73 -2.23
C MET A 191 16.21 7.83 -2.19
N TYR A 192 16.78 8.23 -1.03
CA TYR A 192 18.23 8.38 -0.80
C TYR A 192 18.91 9.46 -1.66
N SER A 193 18.14 10.20 -2.43
CA SER A 193 18.59 11.32 -3.27
C SER A 193 17.56 12.45 -3.26
N PRO A 194 17.97 13.70 -3.57
CA PRO A 194 17.03 14.78 -3.81
C PRO A 194 16.31 14.56 -5.15
N GLY A 195 15.23 15.32 -5.40
CA GLY A 195 14.54 15.38 -6.69
C GLY A 195 13.00 15.31 -6.58
N ALA A 196 12.44 14.61 -5.60
CA ALA A 196 11.00 14.53 -5.47
C ALA A 196 10.34 15.87 -5.09
N GLU A 197 11.08 16.78 -4.45
CA GLU A 197 10.62 18.15 -4.17
C GLU A 197 10.42 18.98 -5.45
N ALA A 198 11.11 18.62 -6.53
CA ALA A 198 11.03 19.30 -7.82
C ALA A 198 9.94 18.71 -8.75
N LEU A 199 9.26 17.64 -8.35
CA LEU A 199 8.16 17.07 -9.14
C LEU A 199 7.05 18.13 -9.34
N PRO A 200 6.32 18.07 -10.47
CA PRO A 200 5.21 18.97 -10.75
C PRO A 200 4.15 18.87 -9.65
N ASP A 201 3.45 19.98 -9.42
CA ASP A 201 2.32 20.01 -8.50
C ASP A 201 1.06 19.50 -9.21
N PRO A 202 0.48 18.37 -8.80
CA PRO A 202 -0.68 17.81 -9.51
C PRO A 202 -1.89 18.75 -9.54
N VAL A 203 -2.05 19.57 -8.50
CA VAL A 203 -3.20 20.49 -8.37
C VAL A 203 -3.07 21.67 -9.33
N THR A 204 -1.89 22.29 -9.40
CA THR A 204 -1.70 23.51 -10.19
C THR A 204 -1.23 23.25 -11.62
N GLN A 205 -0.55 22.15 -11.86
CA GLN A 205 0.03 21.81 -13.16
C GLN A 205 -0.71 20.67 -13.87
N HIS A 206 -1.76 20.13 -13.26
CA HIS A 206 -2.57 19.01 -13.78
C HIS A 206 -1.73 17.82 -14.25
N LYS A 207 -0.57 17.62 -13.63
CA LYS A 207 0.37 16.55 -13.96
C LYS A 207 0.89 15.89 -12.68
N ALA A 208 0.51 14.64 -12.47
CA ALA A 208 0.99 13.83 -11.36
C ALA A 208 2.15 12.95 -11.82
N MET A 209 3.26 13.01 -11.09
CA MET A 209 4.45 12.21 -11.34
C MET A 209 4.99 11.63 -10.04
N CYS A 210 5.72 10.51 -10.14
CA CYS A 210 6.38 9.91 -8.99
C CYS A 210 7.76 9.36 -9.39
N TYR A 211 8.63 9.20 -8.41
CA TYR A 211 9.79 8.34 -8.53
C TYR A 211 9.49 6.97 -7.92
N TYR A 212 9.70 5.92 -8.70
CA TYR A 212 9.77 4.57 -8.19
C TYR A 212 11.24 4.22 -7.90
N VAL A 213 11.53 3.88 -6.64
CA VAL A 213 12.89 3.60 -6.19
C VAL A 213 13.23 2.15 -6.51
N THR A 214 14.21 1.96 -7.37
CA THR A 214 14.74 0.66 -7.78
C THR A 214 16.13 0.42 -7.15
N SER A 215 16.67 -0.79 -7.31
CA SER A 215 18.05 -1.10 -6.92
C SER A 215 19.10 -0.29 -7.71
N SER A 216 18.73 0.21 -8.90
CA SER A 216 19.59 1.04 -9.76
C SER A 216 19.39 2.54 -9.52
N GLY A 217 18.52 2.92 -8.56
CA GLY A 217 18.16 4.29 -8.25
C GLY A 217 16.69 4.63 -8.56
N PRO A 218 16.29 5.88 -8.31
CA PRO A 218 14.94 6.35 -8.59
C PRO A 218 14.70 6.49 -10.09
N VAL A 219 13.56 5.97 -10.57
CA VAL A 219 13.10 6.11 -11.96
C VAL A 219 11.82 6.94 -11.97
N LEU A 220 11.75 7.93 -12.85
CA LEU A 220 10.62 8.83 -12.97
C LEU A 220 9.50 8.20 -13.80
N TYR A 221 8.27 8.30 -13.31
CA TYR A 221 7.06 7.83 -13.97
C TYR A 221 5.94 8.85 -13.91
N ASP A 222 5.10 8.88 -14.93
CA ASP A 222 3.80 9.52 -14.81
C ASP A 222 2.92 8.68 -13.87
N LEU A 223 2.21 9.35 -12.97
CA LEU A 223 1.33 8.67 -12.03
C LEU A 223 0.01 8.32 -12.74
N PRO A 224 -0.30 7.03 -12.91
CA PRO A 224 -1.53 6.63 -13.55
C PRO A 224 -2.72 6.98 -12.65
N MET A 225 -3.78 7.52 -13.27
CA MET A 225 -5.02 7.89 -12.60
C MET A 225 -6.13 6.96 -13.07
N VAL A 226 -6.82 6.32 -12.13
CA VAL A 226 -8.03 5.55 -12.43
C VAL A 226 -9.20 6.54 -12.50
N PRO A 227 -9.95 6.60 -13.60
CA PRO A 227 -11.16 7.41 -13.66
C PRO A 227 -12.18 7.00 -12.61
N ASP A 228 -12.89 7.97 -12.05
CA ASP A 228 -13.87 7.72 -10.96
C ASP A 228 -14.98 6.75 -11.39
N ASP A 229 -15.43 6.85 -12.63
CA ASP A 229 -16.45 5.95 -13.21
C ASP A 229 -15.94 4.51 -13.38
N GLU A 230 -14.64 4.33 -13.68
CA GLU A 230 -14.02 3.01 -13.76
C GLU A 230 -13.88 2.39 -12.37
N MET A 231 -13.45 3.18 -11.40
CA MET A 231 -13.40 2.73 -10.00
C MET A 231 -14.79 2.36 -9.50
N ALA A 232 -15.80 3.20 -9.74
CA ALA A 232 -17.17 2.92 -9.35
C ALA A 232 -17.71 1.61 -9.95
N ARG A 233 -17.40 1.32 -11.23
CA ARG A 233 -17.76 0.04 -11.88
C ARG A 233 -17.13 -1.17 -11.21
N VAL A 234 -15.86 -1.09 -10.83
CA VAL A 234 -15.15 -2.19 -10.14
C VAL A 234 -15.73 -2.42 -8.75
N LEU A 235 -16.01 -1.35 -8.00
CA LEU A 235 -16.64 -1.44 -6.69
C LEU A 235 -18.06 -2.02 -6.78
N ASP A 236 -18.88 -1.58 -7.73
CA ASP A 236 -20.22 -2.11 -7.97
C ASP A 236 -20.20 -3.61 -8.32
N TYR A 237 -19.28 -4.03 -9.20
CA TYR A 237 -19.10 -5.43 -9.57
C TYR A 237 -18.89 -6.34 -8.35
N TRP A 238 -18.05 -5.93 -7.42
CA TRP A 238 -17.71 -6.75 -6.25
C TRP A 238 -18.72 -6.65 -5.11
N THR A 239 -19.48 -5.56 -5.01
CA THR A 239 -20.49 -5.38 -3.96
C THR A 239 -21.86 -5.93 -4.32
N HIS A 240 -22.12 -6.20 -5.61
CA HIS A 240 -23.38 -6.73 -6.11
C HIS A 240 -23.22 -8.08 -6.84
N PRO A 241 -23.06 -9.20 -6.11
CA PRO A 241 -22.74 -10.51 -6.72
C PRO A 241 -23.81 -11.00 -7.73
N ALA A 242 -25.05 -10.57 -7.61
CA ALA A 242 -26.11 -10.93 -8.56
C ALA A 242 -25.85 -10.43 -9.99
N ARG A 243 -24.97 -9.42 -10.18
CA ARG A 243 -24.56 -8.89 -11.49
C ARG A 243 -23.36 -9.62 -12.10
N GLN A 244 -22.73 -10.52 -11.34
CA GLN A 244 -21.59 -11.31 -11.80
C GLN A 244 -21.99 -12.52 -12.69
N ILE A 245 -23.29 -12.80 -12.80
CA ILE A 245 -23.83 -14.00 -13.50
C ILE A 245 -24.46 -13.61 -14.85
N ALA A 246 -24.49 -12.34 -15.19
CA ALA A 246 -24.99 -11.81 -16.46
C ALA A 246 -23.83 -11.45 -17.41
#